data_6cd4011173464feabb6477dfdd5a65aa
#
_entry.id   6cd4011173464feabb6477dfdd5a65aa
#
_cell.length_a   1.000
_cell.length_b   1.000
_cell.length_c   1.000
_cell.angle_alpha   90.00
_cell.angle_beta   90.00
_cell.angle_gamma   90.00
#
_symmetry.space_group_name_H-M   'P 1'
#
loop_
_entity.id
_entity.type
_entity.pdbx_description
1 polymer ?
#
loop_
_entity_poly.entity_id
_entity_poly.type
_entity_poly.pdbx_seq_one_letter_code
_entity_poly.pdbx_strand_id
1 'polypeptide(L)'
;ASVSLEDFWLKGTGPFENDTLIQAGELTAAVNLFSLFGDGGYDISRIIVKDTRVHAIVLEDGRPNWDVMKPSPDAETPEDETAQETFRIKLQKLSVDNLSVVYDDRQGGVFADLSRLEADCSGDFGSDRTVVDLKMETPSLTCRTGGIPLLNKVSLEADMDVDADLAGGKFTLREN
;
A
#
# COMPACT_ATOMS: atom_id res chain seq x y z
N ALA A 1 -1.02 -16.73 14.01
CA ALA A 1 -0.89 -15.63 15.00
C ALA A 1 -1.15 -14.29 14.32
N SER A 2 -1.38 -13.25 15.12
CA SER A 2 -1.46 -11.87 14.63
C SER A 2 -0.36 -11.03 15.28
N VAL A 3 0.19 -10.12 14.51
CA VAL A 3 1.14 -9.11 14.95
C VAL A 3 0.50 -7.75 14.72
N SER A 4 0.44 -6.90 15.75
CA SER A 4 -0.09 -5.55 15.65
C SER A 4 0.99 -4.54 16.03
N LEU A 5 1.01 -3.43 15.27
CA LEU A 5 1.71 -2.21 15.61
C LEU A 5 0.66 -1.15 15.91
N GLU A 6 0.72 -0.58 17.11
CA GLU A 6 -0.18 0.47 17.57
C GLU A 6 0.57 1.80 17.69
N ASP A 7 -0.12 2.90 17.40
CA ASP A 7 0.44 4.26 17.48
C ASP A 7 1.79 4.40 16.76
N PHE A 8 1.89 3.78 15.57
CA PHE A 8 3.10 3.77 14.77
C PHE A 8 3.19 5.02 13.91
N TRP A 9 4.39 5.59 13.82
CA TRP A 9 4.68 6.67 12.89
C TRP A 9 6.06 6.49 12.27
N LEU A 10 6.16 6.84 10.99
CA LEU A 10 7.39 6.82 10.21
C LEU A 10 7.62 8.21 9.61
N LYS A 11 8.76 8.81 9.92
CA LYS A 11 9.20 10.07 9.30
C LYS A 11 10.05 9.80 8.07
N GLY A 12 10.08 10.77 7.18
CA GLY A 12 11.04 10.80 6.09
C GLY A 12 12.48 11.03 6.58
N THR A 13 13.43 10.94 5.67
CA THR A 13 14.87 11.17 5.92
C THR A 13 15.38 12.33 5.08
N GLY A 14 16.50 12.92 5.46
CA GLY A 14 17.12 14.02 4.73
C GLY A 14 16.19 15.22 4.59
N PRO A 15 15.83 15.65 3.37
CA PRO A 15 14.97 16.81 3.17
C PRO A 15 13.55 16.64 3.72
N PHE A 16 13.17 15.41 4.11
CA PHE A 16 11.85 15.04 4.63
C PHE A 16 11.84 14.73 6.13
N GLU A 17 12.92 15.05 6.87
CA GLU A 17 13.05 14.74 8.31
C GLU A 17 11.95 15.35 9.19
N ASN A 18 11.34 16.44 8.72
CA ASN A 18 10.21 17.10 9.39
C ASN A 18 8.84 16.63 8.90
N ASP A 19 8.80 15.78 7.86
CA ASP A 19 7.57 15.25 7.30
C ASP A 19 7.27 13.86 7.86
N THR A 20 6.03 13.62 8.22
CA THR A 20 5.57 12.28 8.61
C THR A 20 5.03 11.58 7.38
N LEU A 21 5.70 10.52 6.94
CA LEU A 21 5.28 9.69 5.82
C LEU A 21 4.06 8.85 6.16
N ILE A 22 4.09 8.18 7.32
CA ILE A 22 2.99 7.33 7.80
C ILE A 22 2.74 7.62 9.28
N GLN A 23 1.47 7.77 9.62
CA GLN A 23 0.99 7.75 10.99
C GLN A 23 -0.18 6.77 11.04
N ALA A 24 -0.06 5.69 11.79
CA ALA A 24 -1.06 4.63 11.89
C ALA A 24 -1.49 4.43 13.33
N GLY A 25 -2.79 4.37 13.56
CA GLY A 25 -3.37 4.00 14.85
C GLY A 25 -3.19 2.50 15.09
N GLU A 26 -3.48 1.68 14.08
CA GLU A 26 -3.28 0.23 14.16
C GLU A 26 -2.93 -0.34 12.78
N LEU A 27 -1.85 -1.14 12.73
CA LEU A 27 -1.50 -2.01 11.60
C LEU A 27 -1.42 -3.43 12.13
N THR A 28 -2.30 -4.31 11.67
CA THR A 28 -2.32 -5.71 12.12
C THR A 28 -2.11 -6.65 10.93
N ALA A 29 -1.22 -7.63 11.09
CA ALA A 29 -1.02 -8.71 10.14
C ALA A 29 -1.28 -10.06 10.80
N ALA A 30 -2.12 -10.90 10.17
CA ALA A 30 -2.28 -12.29 10.56
C ALA A 30 -1.24 -13.14 9.83
N VAL A 31 -0.33 -13.75 10.60
CA VAL A 31 0.83 -14.49 10.10
C VAL A 31 0.75 -15.96 10.52
N ASN A 32 1.07 -16.87 9.63
CA ASN A 32 1.27 -18.26 9.97
C ASN A 32 2.67 -18.43 10.58
N LEU A 33 2.73 -18.69 11.89
CA LEU A 33 4.01 -18.83 12.60
C LEU A 33 4.87 -19.96 12.06
N PHE A 34 4.28 -21.01 11.51
CA PHE A 34 5.04 -22.14 10.96
C PHE A 34 5.79 -21.74 9.67
N SER A 35 5.31 -20.73 8.94
CA SER A 35 6.01 -20.22 7.76
C SER A 35 7.28 -19.43 8.13
N LEU A 36 7.42 -18.98 9.38
CA LEU A 36 8.63 -18.27 9.83
C LEU A 36 9.84 -19.21 10.00
N PHE A 37 9.61 -20.52 10.08
CA PHE A 37 10.64 -21.54 10.29
C PHE A 37 10.87 -22.43 9.06
N GLY A 38 10.21 -22.14 7.93
CA GLY A 38 10.32 -22.89 6.67
C GLY A 38 10.94 -22.06 5.55
N ASP A 39 11.48 -22.73 4.55
CA ASP A 39 12.13 -22.10 3.39
C ASP A 39 11.11 -21.51 2.38
N GLY A 40 9.83 -21.43 2.74
CA GLY A 40 8.71 -21.10 1.84
C GLY A 40 8.22 -19.64 1.84
N GLY A 41 8.86 -18.73 2.60
CA GLY A 41 8.43 -17.33 2.74
C GLY A 41 7.36 -17.13 3.81
N TYR A 42 6.95 -15.89 4.02
CA TYR A 42 5.99 -15.50 5.07
C TYR A 42 4.55 -15.64 4.58
N ASP A 43 3.75 -16.48 5.23
CA ASP A 43 2.31 -16.59 4.97
C ASP A 43 1.56 -15.50 5.74
N ILE A 44 1.30 -14.36 5.11
CA ILE A 44 0.44 -13.30 5.64
C ILE A 44 -0.93 -13.48 4.99
N SER A 45 -1.93 -13.85 5.80
CA SER A 45 -3.28 -14.14 5.31
C SER A 45 -4.22 -12.94 5.39
N ARG A 46 -3.97 -12.02 6.32
CA ARG A 46 -4.81 -10.83 6.51
C ARG A 46 -3.98 -9.63 6.91
N ILE A 47 -4.34 -8.47 6.37
CA ILE A 47 -3.83 -7.16 6.80
C ILE A 47 -5.02 -6.30 7.21
N ILE A 48 -4.89 -5.60 8.33
CA ILE A 48 -5.86 -4.62 8.82
C ILE A 48 -5.11 -3.31 9.02
N VAL A 49 -5.65 -2.24 8.46
CA VAL A 49 -5.14 -0.87 8.56
C VAL A 49 -6.23 -0.01 9.18
N LYS A 50 -5.95 0.64 10.31
CA LYS A 50 -6.91 1.53 10.97
C LYS A 50 -6.31 2.88 11.30
N ASP A 51 -7.14 3.92 11.21
CA ASP A 51 -6.81 5.29 11.61
C ASP A 51 -5.44 5.72 11.07
N THR A 52 -5.22 5.49 9.78
CA THR A 52 -3.92 5.68 9.15
C THR A 52 -3.92 6.90 8.24
N ARG A 53 -2.84 7.67 8.31
CA ARG A 53 -2.54 8.78 7.40
C ARG A 53 -1.23 8.51 6.70
N VAL A 54 -1.23 8.68 5.38
CA VAL A 54 -0.06 8.56 4.52
C VAL A 54 0.13 9.89 3.78
N HIS A 55 1.33 10.43 3.83
CA HIS A 55 1.71 11.62 3.07
C HIS A 55 2.91 11.28 2.21
N ALA A 56 2.65 10.92 0.97
CA ALA A 56 3.65 10.58 -0.02
C ALA A 56 4.02 11.82 -0.85
N ILE A 57 5.30 12.17 -0.88
CA ILE A 57 5.83 13.35 -1.56
C ILE A 57 6.92 12.94 -2.53
N VAL A 58 6.89 13.47 -3.75
CA VAL A 58 8.00 13.46 -4.70
C VAL A 58 8.43 14.91 -4.94
N LEU A 59 9.69 15.22 -4.67
CA LEU A 59 10.24 16.56 -4.92
C LEU A 59 10.39 16.84 -6.42
N GLU A 60 10.64 18.10 -6.77
CA GLU A 60 10.89 18.53 -8.16
C GLU A 60 12.10 17.82 -8.80
N ASP A 61 13.07 17.40 -7.99
CA ASP A 61 14.24 16.63 -8.43
C ASP A 61 14.01 15.11 -8.48
N GLY A 62 12.77 14.66 -8.25
CA GLY A 62 12.33 13.26 -8.34
C GLY A 62 12.59 12.43 -7.09
N ARG A 63 13.13 13.00 -6.01
CA ARG A 63 13.35 12.26 -4.77
C ARG A 63 12.03 12.02 -4.02
N PRO A 64 11.67 10.76 -3.72
CA PRO A 64 10.48 10.44 -2.94
C PRO A 64 10.79 10.41 -1.44
N ASN A 65 9.78 10.73 -0.61
CA ASN A 65 9.93 10.67 0.85
C ASN A 65 9.83 9.26 1.43
N TRP A 66 9.45 8.27 0.65
CA TRP A 66 9.40 6.86 1.08
C TRP A 66 10.70 6.09 0.86
N ASP A 67 11.72 6.71 0.27
CA ASP A 67 13.07 6.18 0.25
C ASP A 67 13.74 6.45 1.61
N VAL A 68 13.30 5.71 2.63
CA VAL A 68 13.75 5.86 4.02
C VAL A 68 14.90 4.92 4.39
N MET A 69 15.33 4.06 3.47
CA MET A 69 16.47 3.17 3.69
C MET A 69 17.77 3.96 3.67
N LYS A 70 18.44 4.04 4.80
CA LYS A 70 19.82 4.54 4.85
C LYS A 70 20.70 3.55 4.11
N PRO A 71 21.56 3.99 3.15
CA PRO A 71 22.60 3.12 2.63
C PRO A 71 23.48 2.69 3.82
N SER A 72 23.54 1.38 4.09
CA SER A 72 24.47 0.84 5.07
C SER A 72 25.89 1.12 4.57
N PRO A 73 26.79 1.73 5.37
CA PRO A 73 28.15 2.03 4.96
C PRO A 73 28.99 0.79 4.62
N ASP A 74 28.51 -0.40 5.00
CA ASP A 74 29.17 -1.69 4.83
C ASP A 74 28.46 -2.64 3.84
N ALA A 75 27.52 -2.12 3.02
CA ALA A 75 26.98 -2.90 1.92
C ALA A 75 28.01 -2.95 0.78
N GLU A 76 29.04 -3.80 0.96
CA GLU A 76 29.76 -4.37 -0.18
C GLU A 76 28.70 -5.05 -1.05
N THR A 77 28.64 -4.64 -2.31
CA THR A 77 27.76 -5.18 -3.33
C THR A 77 27.88 -6.70 -3.32
N PRO A 78 26.86 -7.47 -2.90
CA PRO A 78 26.84 -8.87 -3.25
C PRO A 78 26.30 -8.96 -4.68
N GLU A 79 27.21 -9.15 -5.62
CA GLU A 79 26.90 -9.82 -6.89
C GLU A 79 26.56 -11.28 -6.55
N ASP A 80 25.40 -11.52 -6.00
CA ASP A 80 24.82 -12.87 -5.95
C ASP A 80 23.35 -12.79 -6.31
N GLU A 81 23.08 -13.03 -7.58
CA GLU A 81 21.75 -13.19 -8.20
C GLU A 81 21.02 -14.45 -7.69
N THR A 82 21.21 -14.92 -6.48
CA THR A 82 20.62 -16.18 -5.99
C THR A 82 19.84 -16.11 -4.70
N ALA A 83 19.48 -14.93 -4.19
CA ALA A 83 18.57 -14.80 -3.07
C ALA A 83 17.42 -13.83 -3.39
N GLN A 84 16.71 -14.02 -4.49
CA GLN A 84 15.30 -13.70 -4.53
C GLN A 84 14.60 -14.73 -3.65
N GLU A 85 14.67 -14.53 -2.32
CA GLU A 85 13.71 -15.11 -1.42
C GLU A 85 12.35 -14.63 -1.93
N THR A 86 11.62 -15.55 -2.54
CA THR A 86 10.30 -15.30 -3.09
C THR A 86 9.41 -15.01 -1.88
N PHE A 87 9.24 -13.74 -1.56
CA PHE A 87 8.26 -13.28 -0.58
C PHE A 87 6.88 -13.70 -1.14
N ARG A 88 6.43 -14.88 -0.76
CA ARG A 88 5.09 -15.33 -1.10
C ARG A 88 4.13 -14.80 -0.06
N ILE A 89 3.52 -13.68 -0.37
CA ILE A 89 2.42 -13.15 0.43
C ILE A 89 1.16 -13.91 -0.03
N LYS A 90 0.64 -14.80 0.80
CA LYS A 90 -0.66 -15.44 0.58
C LYS A 90 -1.77 -14.61 1.20
N LEU A 91 -1.81 -13.33 0.83
CA LEU A 91 -2.85 -12.44 1.31
C LEU A 91 -4.22 -12.89 0.80
N GLN A 92 -5.17 -12.99 1.71
CA GLN A 92 -6.57 -13.36 1.41
C GLN A 92 -7.52 -12.22 1.70
N LYS A 93 -7.15 -11.35 2.66
CA LYS A 93 -7.99 -10.22 3.06
C LYS A 93 -7.17 -9.00 3.42
N LEU A 94 -7.56 -7.86 2.87
CA LEU A 94 -7.13 -6.52 3.28
C LEU A 94 -8.35 -5.75 3.76
N SER A 95 -8.33 -5.27 5.00
CA SER A 95 -9.35 -4.39 5.56
C SER A 95 -8.73 -3.05 5.90
N VAL A 96 -9.39 -2.00 5.49
CA VAL A 96 -8.98 -0.61 5.70
C VAL A 96 -10.13 0.12 6.37
N ASP A 97 -9.85 0.75 7.50
CA ASP A 97 -10.77 1.55 8.29
C ASP A 97 -10.13 2.91 8.55
N ASN A 98 -10.71 3.98 8.00
CA ASN A 98 -10.25 5.34 8.15
C ASN A 98 -8.81 5.59 7.66
N LEU A 99 -8.53 5.27 6.40
CA LEU A 99 -7.26 5.61 5.74
C LEU A 99 -7.39 6.94 4.99
N SER A 100 -6.47 7.86 5.24
CA SER A 100 -6.32 9.09 4.45
C SER A 100 -4.94 9.11 3.79
N VAL A 101 -4.90 9.47 2.51
CA VAL A 101 -3.69 9.49 1.70
C VAL A 101 -3.59 10.81 0.96
N VAL A 102 -2.46 11.50 1.15
CA VAL A 102 -2.07 12.63 0.30
C VAL A 102 -0.87 12.19 -0.53
N TYR A 103 -0.97 12.33 -1.84
CA TYR A 103 0.11 12.14 -2.79
C TYR A 103 0.42 13.47 -3.49
N ASP A 104 1.64 13.98 -3.31
CA ASP A 104 2.11 15.26 -3.85
C ASP A 104 3.36 15.02 -4.70
N ASP A 105 3.17 14.77 -5.99
CA ASP A 105 4.25 14.61 -6.96
C ASP A 105 4.51 15.96 -7.65
N ARG A 106 5.51 16.67 -7.15
CA ARG A 106 5.91 17.97 -7.65
C ARG A 106 6.67 17.88 -8.96
N GLN A 107 7.36 16.75 -9.22
CA GLN A 107 8.05 16.51 -10.47
C GLN A 107 7.06 16.23 -11.60
N GLY A 108 6.11 15.32 -11.38
CA GLY A 108 5.10 14.95 -12.36
C GLY A 108 3.90 15.92 -12.42
N GLY A 109 3.81 16.85 -11.46
CA GLY A 109 2.67 17.78 -11.34
C GLY A 109 1.36 17.09 -11.00
N VAL A 110 1.41 15.96 -10.27
CA VAL A 110 0.22 15.19 -9.86
C VAL A 110 -0.03 15.40 -8.37
N PHE A 111 -1.25 15.73 -8.02
CA PHE A 111 -1.71 15.81 -6.64
C PHE A 111 -2.98 14.97 -6.46
N ALA A 112 -3.00 14.14 -5.43
CA ALA A 112 -4.19 13.40 -5.02
C ALA A 112 -4.39 13.49 -3.50
N ASP A 113 -5.64 13.64 -3.07
CA ASP A 113 -6.05 13.64 -1.66
C ASP A 113 -7.28 12.74 -1.53
N LEU A 114 -7.09 11.65 -0.82
CA LEU A 114 -8.10 10.64 -0.49
C LEU A 114 -8.35 10.71 1.01
N SER A 115 -9.58 10.95 1.42
CA SER A 115 -9.92 11.13 2.83
C SER A 115 -10.83 10.03 3.33
N ARG A 116 -10.48 9.45 4.48
CA ARG A 116 -11.30 8.47 5.21
C ARG A 116 -11.79 7.32 4.33
N LEU A 117 -10.86 6.65 3.65
CA LEU A 117 -11.17 5.44 2.89
C LEU A 117 -11.55 4.32 3.86
N GLU A 118 -12.72 3.72 3.61
CA GLU A 118 -13.13 2.44 4.12
C GLU A 118 -13.02 1.44 2.98
N ALA A 119 -12.36 0.30 3.18
CA ALA A 119 -12.28 -0.71 2.14
C ALA A 119 -12.13 -2.11 2.72
N ASP A 120 -12.80 -3.06 2.10
CA ASP A 120 -12.59 -4.49 2.26
C ASP A 120 -12.26 -5.10 0.91
N CYS A 121 -11.15 -5.80 0.86
CA CYS A 121 -10.68 -6.47 -0.33
C CYS A 121 -10.37 -7.92 0.03
N SER A 122 -10.95 -8.88 -0.67
CA SER A 122 -10.70 -10.30 -0.45
C SER A 122 -10.45 -11.04 -1.76
N GLY A 123 -9.57 -12.04 -1.71
CA GLY A 123 -9.15 -12.84 -2.85
C GLY A 123 -7.95 -13.70 -2.49
N ASP A 124 -7.53 -14.57 -3.39
CA ASP A 124 -6.30 -15.35 -3.23
C ASP A 124 -5.14 -14.66 -3.96
N PHE A 125 -4.52 -13.67 -3.31
CA PHE A 125 -3.42 -12.90 -3.88
C PHE A 125 -2.10 -13.70 -3.98
N GLY A 126 -2.08 -14.94 -3.48
CA GLY A 126 -0.97 -15.86 -3.67
C GLY A 126 -1.04 -16.66 -4.97
N SER A 127 -2.16 -16.62 -5.68
CA SER A 127 -2.38 -17.31 -6.96
C SER A 127 -2.16 -16.37 -8.14
N ASP A 128 -1.74 -16.92 -9.28
CA ASP A 128 -1.55 -16.17 -10.54
C ASP A 128 -2.87 -15.55 -11.02
N ARG A 129 -3.99 -16.19 -10.71
CA ARG A 129 -5.33 -15.74 -11.07
C ARG A 129 -6.29 -15.91 -9.89
N THR A 130 -7.08 -14.88 -9.63
CA THR A 130 -8.08 -14.88 -8.57
C THR A 130 -9.27 -13.99 -8.92
N VAL A 131 -10.38 -14.22 -8.23
CA VAL A 131 -11.46 -13.26 -8.18
C VAL A 131 -11.27 -12.42 -6.93
N VAL A 132 -11.22 -11.12 -7.11
CA VAL A 132 -11.11 -10.14 -6.03
C VAL A 132 -12.49 -9.55 -5.79
N ASP A 133 -13.05 -9.75 -4.60
CA ASP A 133 -14.20 -9.02 -4.09
C ASP A 133 -13.69 -7.72 -3.47
N LEU A 134 -14.14 -6.58 -3.96
CA LEU A 134 -13.73 -5.26 -3.52
C LEU A 134 -14.94 -4.42 -3.15
N LYS A 135 -14.98 -4.00 -1.89
CA LYS A 135 -15.91 -2.98 -1.40
C LYS A 135 -15.10 -1.81 -0.89
N MET A 136 -15.42 -0.61 -1.34
CA MET A 136 -14.74 0.59 -0.88
C MET A 136 -15.65 1.80 -0.92
N GLU A 137 -15.42 2.71 0.02
CA GLU A 137 -16.06 4.02 0.04
C GLU A 137 -15.10 5.10 0.55
N THR A 138 -15.23 6.29 0.02
CA THR A 138 -14.57 7.49 0.52
C THR A 138 -15.48 8.70 0.34
N PRO A 139 -15.59 9.57 1.35
CA PRO A 139 -16.40 10.77 1.24
C PRO A 139 -15.74 11.87 0.40
N SER A 140 -14.44 11.80 0.16
CA SER A 140 -13.72 12.85 -0.56
C SER A 140 -12.47 12.35 -1.26
N LEU A 141 -12.48 12.46 -2.57
CA LEU A 141 -11.34 12.25 -3.46
C LEU A 141 -11.11 13.52 -4.28
N THR A 142 -9.92 14.07 -4.19
CA THR A 142 -9.45 15.17 -5.02
C THR A 142 -8.26 14.69 -5.86
N CYS A 143 -8.24 15.02 -7.15
CA CYS A 143 -7.13 14.72 -8.03
C CYS A 143 -6.89 15.89 -8.99
N ARG A 144 -5.63 16.30 -9.16
CA ARG A 144 -5.18 17.34 -10.06
C ARG A 144 -3.96 16.88 -10.84
N THR A 145 -3.83 17.30 -12.09
CA THR A 145 -2.64 17.08 -12.88
C THR A 145 -2.29 18.36 -13.65
N GLY A 146 -1.02 18.78 -13.61
CA GLY A 146 -0.59 20.04 -14.25
C GLY A 146 -1.38 21.25 -13.78
N GLY A 147 -1.87 21.28 -12.53
CA GLY A 147 -2.72 22.32 -12.00
C GLY A 147 -4.21 22.24 -12.40
N ILE A 148 -4.58 21.30 -13.30
CA ILE A 148 -5.95 21.09 -13.76
C ILE A 148 -6.68 20.14 -12.80
N PRO A 149 -7.81 20.54 -12.17
CA PRO A 149 -8.58 19.65 -11.32
C PRO A 149 -9.34 18.63 -12.20
N LEU A 150 -9.07 17.34 -11.98
CA LEU A 150 -9.81 16.24 -12.60
C LEU A 150 -10.98 15.81 -11.73
N LEU A 151 -10.74 15.71 -10.42
CA LEU A 151 -11.74 15.42 -9.38
C LEU A 151 -11.59 16.45 -8.27
N ASN A 152 -12.70 16.92 -7.72
CA ASN A 152 -12.68 17.91 -6.64
C ASN A 152 -13.68 17.52 -5.56
N LYS A 153 -13.18 16.90 -4.49
CA LYS A 153 -13.95 16.44 -3.33
C LYS A 153 -15.14 15.55 -3.72
N VAL A 154 -14.89 14.61 -4.61
CA VAL A 154 -15.91 13.65 -5.07
C VAL A 154 -15.99 12.50 -4.09
N SER A 155 -17.21 12.12 -3.68
CA SER A 155 -17.43 10.86 -2.98
C SER A 155 -17.37 9.70 -3.97
N LEU A 156 -16.78 8.59 -3.56
CA LEU A 156 -16.69 7.37 -4.35
C LEU A 156 -17.18 6.20 -3.50
N GLU A 157 -18.02 5.37 -4.09
CA GLU A 157 -18.44 4.09 -3.55
C GLU A 157 -18.30 3.04 -4.65
N ALA A 158 -17.76 1.87 -4.33
CA ALA A 158 -17.61 0.76 -5.25
C ALA A 158 -17.85 -0.55 -4.51
N ASP A 159 -18.62 -1.44 -5.14
CA ASP A 159 -18.87 -2.83 -4.73
C ASP A 159 -18.79 -3.67 -6.01
N MET A 160 -17.70 -4.42 -6.16
CA MET A 160 -17.41 -5.08 -7.44
C MET A 160 -16.59 -6.36 -7.26
N ASP A 161 -16.79 -7.29 -8.19
CA ASP A 161 -15.91 -8.42 -8.39
C ASP A 161 -14.97 -8.16 -9.57
N VAL A 162 -13.69 -8.45 -9.38
CA VAL A 162 -12.64 -8.27 -10.39
C VAL A 162 -11.96 -9.60 -10.67
N ASP A 163 -11.98 -10.05 -11.93
CA ASP A 163 -11.08 -11.12 -12.37
C ASP A 163 -9.67 -10.56 -12.52
N ALA A 164 -8.77 -10.98 -11.64
CA ALA A 164 -7.39 -10.54 -11.62
C ALA A 164 -6.45 -11.63 -12.13
N ASP A 165 -5.73 -11.33 -13.20
CA ASP A 165 -4.55 -12.09 -13.64
C ASP A 165 -3.32 -11.34 -13.10
N LEU A 166 -2.86 -11.76 -11.91
CA LEU A 166 -1.78 -11.11 -11.19
C LEU A 166 -0.42 -11.29 -11.88
N ALA A 167 -0.22 -12.44 -12.53
CA ALA A 167 0.99 -12.71 -13.29
C ALA A 167 1.07 -11.88 -14.58
N GLY A 168 -0.07 -11.70 -15.26
CA GLY A 168 -0.19 -10.92 -16.49
C GLY A 168 -0.48 -9.44 -16.29
N GLY A 169 -0.73 -8.99 -15.06
CA GLY A 169 -1.10 -7.60 -14.73
C GLY A 169 -2.41 -7.13 -15.38
N LYS A 170 -3.35 -8.07 -15.59
CA LYS A 170 -4.61 -7.79 -16.27
C LYS A 170 -5.79 -7.92 -15.31
N PHE A 171 -6.66 -6.91 -15.34
CA PHE A 171 -7.85 -6.85 -14.50
C PHE A 171 -9.10 -6.69 -15.36
N THR A 172 -10.16 -7.44 -15.05
CA THR A 172 -11.43 -7.39 -15.76
C THR A 172 -12.57 -7.31 -14.75
N LEU A 173 -13.40 -6.27 -14.86
CA LEU A 173 -14.60 -6.16 -14.04
C LEU A 173 -15.59 -7.25 -14.43
N ARG A 174 -16.19 -7.92 -13.44
CA ARG A 174 -17.32 -8.82 -13.67
C ARG A 174 -18.61 -7.99 -13.72
N GLU A 175 -19.39 -8.22 -14.75
CA GLU A 175 -20.78 -7.75 -14.77
C GLU A 175 -21.59 -8.68 -13.86
N ASN A 176 -22.26 -8.10 -12.89
CA ASN A 176 -23.26 -8.80 -12.05
C ASN A 176 -24.62 -8.77 -12.73
#